data_7822c1c491b82a0d3f49bf0e8df8cfe3
#
_entry.id   7822c1c491b82a0d3f49bf0e8df8cfe3
#
_cell.length_a   1.000
_cell.length_b   1.000
_cell.length_c   1.000
_cell.angle_alpha   90.00
_cell.angle_beta   90.00
_cell.angle_gamma   90.00
#
_symmetry.space_group_name_H-M   'P 1'
#
loop_
_entity.id
_entity.type
_entity.pdbx_description
1 polymer ?
#
loop_
_entity_poly.entity_id
_entity_poly.type
_entity_poly.pdbx_seq_one_letter_code
_entity_poly.pdbx_strand_id
1 'polypeptide(L)'
;MLLHGIFSPITTPFYPDGRVYLKKLEHNVDRYSKTPVAGMAVLGSTGEAIMLSDEERREVLAVARQACAPTKVLIAGTGAESAIETLRLTEYAAALGYDVALVRTPHFYRPQMQPANLLAFYRTVADRSPLPILIYSVPVFTNYDMAAELVIELAGHPNIIGIKESGGDVEKIRRMAEATRHIKRSATVTDTFAAVTPRMLKSAEPPSPSNMNELIPVGALAGTTTERVGTATPSEPARSDRPKGGSRMGPAEQRSAASSISVNLLGGIKTRQKEVGFQILAGAAHKLHASLDGGAVGAVLAFANPAPTACYEIYAAWKEGDAELAGIKQERISKASLRVGSQIGIPGMKYALDLNGYYGGPPRLPLLPLTSDLKREVEQLMSDIRN
;
A
#
# COMPACT_ATOMS: atom_id res chain seq x y z
N MET A 1 8.00 -6.41 6.01
CA MET A 1 7.29 -5.64 4.96
C MET A 1 7.57 -4.16 5.14
N LEU A 2 7.93 -3.44 4.09
CA LEU A 2 8.16 -1.99 4.12
C LEU A 2 6.90 -1.24 3.69
N LEU A 3 6.49 -0.23 4.46
CA LEU A 3 5.32 0.63 4.19
C LEU A 3 5.73 2.11 4.08
N HIS A 4 6.80 2.41 3.37
CA HIS A 4 7.25 3.78 3.12
C HIS A 4 6.55 4.37 1.90
N GLY A 5 6.27 5.67 1.90
CA GLY A 5 5.64 6.37 0.78
C GLY A 5 4.18 6.74 1.01
N ILE A 6 3.52 7.14 -0.05
CA ILE A 6 2.12 7.54 -0.05
C ILE A 6 1.24 6.39 -0.54
N PHE A 7 0.16 6.11 0.19
CA PHE A 7 -0.85 5.13 -0.18
C PHE A 7 -2.20 5.82 -0.39
N SER A 8 -2.88 5.48 -1.48
CA SER A 8 -4.22 6.00 -1.77
C SER A 8 -5.29 5.04 -1.23
N PRO A 9 -6.12 5.42 -0.24
CA PRO A 9 -7.25 4.62 0.21
C PRO A 9 -8.42 4.81 -0.75
N ILE A 10 -8.48 4.01 -1.81
CA ILE A 10 -9.36 4.20 -2.96
C ILE A 10 -10.85 4.22 -2.60
N THR A 11 -11.61 5.03 -3.34
CA THR A 11 -13.07 5.08 -3.26
C THR A 11 -13.71 3.86 -3.94
N THR A 12 -14.90 3.48 -3.52
CA THR A 12 -15.74 2.52 -4.25
C THR A 12 -16.70 3.30 -5.17
N PRO A 13 -16.57 3.14 -6.49
CA PRO A 13 -17.52 3.71 -7.44
C PRO A 13 -18.89 3.04 -7.35
N PHE A 14 -19.96 3.85 -7.45
CA PHE A 14 -21.33 3.35 -7.52
C PHE A 14 -22.04 3.87 -8.77
N TYR A 15 -23.01 3.09 -9.23
CA TYR A 15 -24.05 3.57 -10.14
C TYR A 15 -25.02 4.49 -9.39
N PRO A 16 -25.86 5.29 -10.11
CA PRO A 16 -26.87 6.12 -9.47
C PRO A 16 -27.89 5.35 -8.62
N ASP A 17 -28.11 4.07 -8.91
CA ASP A 17 -28.98 3.17 -8.16
C ASP A 17 -28.33 2.55 -6.91
N GLY A 18 -27.06 2.90 -6.64
CA GLY A 18 -26.29 2.43 -5.49
C GLY A 18 -25.56 1.10 -5.68
N ARG A 19 -25.70 0.40 -6.80
CA ARG A 19 -24.90 -0.81 -7.09
C ARG A 19 -23.44 -0.44 -7.28
N VAL A 20 -22.52 -1.35 -6.93
CA VAL A 20 -21.07 -1.16 -7.14
C VAL A 20 -20.73 -1.13 -8.64
N TYR A 21 -19.97 -0.14 -9.06
CA TYR A 21 -19.54 0.01 -10.45
C TYR A 21 -18.11 -0.53 -10.65
N LEU A 22 -17.98 -1.84 -10.75
CA LEU A 22 -16.69 -2.54 -10.79
C LEU A 22 -15.79 -2.11 -11.96
N LYS A 23 -16.33 -1.83 -13.15
CA LYS A 23 -15.52 -1.33 -14.29
C LYS A 23 -14.87 0.02 -14.02
N LYS A 24 -15.53 0.89 -13.25
CA LYS A 24 -14.93 2.17 -12.86
C LYS A 24 -13.95 2.03 -11.71
N LEU A 25 -14.15 1.05 -10.84
CA LEU A 25 -13.13 0.66 -9.86
C LEU A 25 -11.85 0.17 -10.55
N GLU A 26 -11.97 -0.75 -11.50
CA GLU A 26 -10.86 -1.24 -12.33
C GLU A 26 -10.12 -0.08 -13.00
N HIS A 27 -10.84 0.83 -13.67
CA HIS A 27 -10.27 2.02 -14.29
C HIS A 27 -9.48 2.88 -13.30
N ASN A 28 -10.05 3.17 -12.13
CA ASN A 28 -9.37 3.99 -11.13
C ASN A 28 -8.10 3.31 -10.60
N VAL A 29 -8.15 2.00 -10.31
CA VAL A 29 -7.01 1.22 -9.83
C VAL A 29 -5.88 1.20 -10.87
N ASP A 30 -6.19 1.00 -12.15
CA ASP A 30 -5.20 1.07 -13.23
C ASP A 30 -4.54 2.47 -13.29
N ARG A 31 -5.32 3.54 -13.15
CA ARG A 31 -4.77 4.90 -13.11
C ARG A 31 -3.88 5.12 -11.90
N TYR A 32 -4.29 4.72 -10.69
CA TYR A 32 -3.41 4.82 -9.51
C TYR A 32 -2.13 4.01 -9.66
N SER A 33 -2.18 2.89 -10.36
CA SER A 33 -1.00 2.07 -10.65
C SER A 33 0.07 2.82 -11.45
N LYS A 34 -0.33 3.83 -12.23
CA LYS A 34 0.56 4.69 -13.06
C LYS A 34 1.05 5.94 -12.33
N THR A 35 0.62 6.18 -11.10
CA THR A 35 1.05 7.31 -10.29
C THR A 35 2.23 6.93 -9.38
N PRO A 36 2.94 7.91 -8.78
CA PRO A 36 4.08 7.62 -7.91
C PRO A 36 3.70 7.08 -6.52
N VAL A 37 2.42 6.83 -6.21
CA VAL A 37 2.03 6.23 -4.93
C VAL A 37 2.67 4.86 -4.72
N ALA A 38 3.02 4.53 -3.49
CA ALA A 38 3.63 3.25 -3.14
C ALA A 38 2.63 2.07 -3.23
N GLY A 39 1.35 2.38 -3.10
CA GLY A 39 0.29 1.37 -3.14
C GLY A 39 -1.10 1.94 -2.87
N MET A 40 -2.05 1.05 -2.71
CA MET A 40 -3.45 1.37 -2.48
C MET A 40 -4.01 0.63 -1.26
N ALA A 41 -4.91 1.30 -0.52
CA ALA A 41 -5.71 0.67 0.51
C ALA A 41 -7.16 0.53 0.01
N VAL A 42 -7.63 -0.70 -0.10
CA VAL A 42 -8.96 -1.06 -0.59
C VAL A 42 -9.86 -1.36 0.61
N LEU A 43 -11.14 -1.00 0.57
CA LEU A 43 -12.09 -1.16 1.67
C LEU A 43 -11.72 -0.38 2.95
N GLY A 44 -11.05 0.77 2.81
CA GLY A 44 -10.94 1.75 3.89
C GLY A 44 -12.25 2.53 4.08
N SER A 45 -12.27 3.47 5.04
CA SER A 45 -13.42 4.38 5.26
C SER A 45 -13.72 5.23 4.02
N THR A 46 -12.69 5.66 3.28
CA THR A 46 -12.84 6.38 2.01
C THR A 46 -13.54 5.53 0.93
N GLY A 47 -13.39 4.21 1.01
CA GLY A 47 -14.05 3.24 0.12
C GLY A 47 -15.48 2.90 0.54
N GLU A 48 -16.05 3.59 1.50
CA GLU A 48 -17.42 3.36 2.01
C GLU A 48 -17.65 1.90 2.44
N ALA A 49 -16.60 1.22 2.90
CA ALA A 49 -16.60 -0.22 3.15
C ALA A 49 -17.65 -0.70 4.16
N ILE A 50 -18.03 0.16 5.11
CA ILE A 50 -19.07 -0.17 6.10
C ILE A 50 -20.48 -0.27 5.49
N MET A 51 -20.68 0.29 4.30
CA MET A 51 -21.97 0.29 3.58
C MET A 51 -22.04 -0.79 2.50
N LEU A 52 -21.01 -1.62 2.37
CA LEU A 52 -20.96 -2.73 1.41
C LEU A 52 -21.42 -4.03 2.08
N SER A 53 -22.14 -4.86 1.33
CA SER A 53 -22.41 -6.24 1.73
C SER A 53 -21.11 -7.06 1.73
N ASP A 54 -21.14 -8.27 2.30
CA ASP A 54 -19.96 -9.14 2.30
C ASP A 54 -19.58 -9.59 0.90
N GLU A 55 -20.56 -9.83 0.03
CA GLU A 55 -20.36 -10.15 -1.38
C GLU A 55 -19.68 -8.99 -2.11
N GLU A 56 -20.23 -7.76 -1.96
CA GLU A 56 -19.66 -6.56 -2.56
C GLU A 56 -18.24 -6.28 -2.10
N ARG A 57 -17.94 -6.50 -0.80
CA ARG A 57 -16.55 -6.37 -0.29
C ARG A 57 -15.60 -7.34 -0.98
N ARG A 58 -16.03 -8.61 -1.17
CA ARG A 58 -15.24 -9.63 -1.87
C ARG A 58 -15.01 -9.28 -3.33
N GLU A 59 -16.04 -8.83 -4.03
CA GLU A 59 -15.94 -8.39 -5.43
C GLU A 59 -14.99 -7.19 -5.58
N VAL A 60 -15.12 -6.18 -4.72
CA VAL A 60 -14.25 -5.01 -4.71
C VAL A 60 -12.77 -5.40 -4.49
N LEU A 61 -12.50 -6.29 -3.53
CA LEU A 61 -11.13 -6.80 -3.32
C LEU A 61 -10.62 -7.56 -4.55
N ALA A 62 -11.42 -8.42 -5.15
CA ALA A 62 -11.02 -9.23 -6.31
C ALA A 62 -10.69 -8.34 -7.52
N VAL A 63 -11.58 -7.40 -7.86
CA VAL A 63 -11.39 -6.49 -9.00
C VAL A 63 -10.19 -5.55 -8.78
N ALA A 64 -10.06 -4.96 -7.59
CA ALA A 64 -8.92 -4.10 -7.28
C ALA A 64 -7.60 -4.87 -7.35
N ARG A 65 -7.57 -6.14 -6.91
CA ARG A 65 -6.39 -6.99 -7.01
C ARG A 65 -6.02 -7.30 -8.47
N GLN A 66 -6.99 -7.58 -9.33
CA GLN A 66 -6.76 -7.87 -10.75
C GLN A 66 -6.22 -6.66 -11.51
N ALA A 67 -6.77 -5.47 -11.23
CA ALA A 67 -6.41 -4.23 -11.91
C ALA A 67 -5.08 -3.60 -11.41
N CYS A 68 -4.64 -3.98 -10.21
CA CYS A 68 -3.47 -3.37 -9.59
C CYS A 68 -2.17 -3.87 -10.21
N ALA A 69 -1.30 -2.94 -10.60
CA ALA A 69 0.04 -3.26 -11.09
C ALA A 69 0.85 -4.08 -10.05
N PRO A 70 1.66 -5.05 -10.51
CA PRO A 70 2.46 -5.90 -9.62
C PRO A 70 3.40 -5.12 -8.69
N THR A 71 3.85 -3.94 -9.11
CA THR A 71 4.80 -3.08 -8.39
C THR A 71 4.19 -2.29 -7.23
N LYS A 72 2.87 -2.31 -7.07
CA LYS A 72 2.16 -1.56 -6.02
C LYS A 72 1.82 -2.45 -4.84
N VAL A 73 2.02 -1.93 -3.63
CA VAL A 73 1.56 -2.60 -2.40
C VAL A 73 0.04 -2.54 -2.30
N LEU A 74 -0.60 -3.66 -1.97
CA LEU A 74 -2.04 -3.73 -1.73
C LEU A 74 -2.35 -3.95 -0.25
N ILE A 75 -3.10 -3.03 0.31
CA ILE A 75 -3.58 -3.06 1.70
C ILE A 75 -5.09 -3.33 1.67
N ALA A 76 -5.55 -4.38 2.35
CA ALA A 76 -6.98 -4.70 2.47
C ALA A 76 -7.55 -4.16 3.78
N GLY A 77 -8.60 -3.36 3.74
CA GLY A 77 -9.39 -2.98 4.90
C GLY A 77 -10.28 -4.14 5.32
N THR A 78 -9.88 -4.87 6.34
CA THR A 78 -10.57 -6.08 6.79
C THR A 78 -11.22 -5.93 8.17
N GLY A 79 -10.99 -4.80 8.86
CA GLY A 79 -11.52 -4.57 10.20
C GLY A 79 -13.05 -4.63 10.25
N ALA A 80 -13.57 -5.49 11.12
CA ALA A 80 -14.98 -5.65 11.43
C ALA A 80 -15.22 -5.49 12.94
N GLU A 81 -16.47 -5.59 13.39
CA GLU A 81 -16.80 -5.49 14.81
C GLU A 81 -16.39 -6.73 15.62
N SER A 82 -16.18 -7.87 14.97
CA SER A 82 -15.70 -9.09 15.61
C SER A 82 -14.37 -9.56 15.04
N ALA A 83 -13.58 -10.25 15.88
CA ALA A 83 -12.32 -10.86 15.43
C ALA A 83 -12.55 -11.94 14.37
N ILE A 84 -13.66 -12.69 14.45
CA ILE A 84 -14.00 -13.75 13.50
C ILE A 84 -14.23 -13.19 12.11
N GLU A 85 -15.05 -12.15 11.97
CA GLU A 85 -15.32 -11.54 10.66
C GLU A 85 -14.09 -10.79 10.12
N THR A 86 -13.31 -10.16 10.99
CA THR A 86 -12.02 -9.58 10.61
C THR A 86 -11.08 -10.63 10.00
N LEU A 87 -10.98 -11.81 10.62
CA LEU A 87 -10.14 -12.91 10.13
C LEU A 87 -10.67 -13.50 8.83
N ARG A 88 -11.98 -13.74 8.71
CA ARG A 88 -12.58 -14.26 7.45
C ARG A 88 -12.28 -13.38 6.24
N LEU A 89 -12.42 -12.07 6.40
CA LEU A 89 -12.11 -11.14 5.31
C LEU A 89 -10.61 -11.03 5.07
N THR A 90 -9.79 -11.16 6.13
CA THR A 90 -8.33 -11.17 6.01
C THR A 90 -7.83 -12.42 5.29
N GLU A 91 -8.38 -13.59 5.60
CA GLU A 91 -8.08 -14.85 4.90
C GLU A 91 -8.45 -14.78 3.41
N TYR A 92 -9.61 -14.21 3.10
CA TYR A 92 -10.01 -13.98 1.71
C TYR A 92 -9.04 -13.02 0.98
N ALA A 93 -8.67 -11.90 1.60
CA ALA A 93 -7.70 -10.96 1.04
C ALA A 93 -6.32 -11.62 0.82
N ALA A 94 -5.88 -12.45 1.76
CA ALA A 94 -4.62 -13.21 1.64
C ALA A 94 -4.67 -14.20 0.47
N ALA A 95 -5.77 -14.91 0.29
CA ALA A 95 -5.97 -15.83 -0.83
C ALA A 95 -5.92 -15.11 -2.19
N LEU A 96 -6.41 -13.86 -2.25
CA LEU A 96 -6.28 -13.00 -3.43
C LEU A 96 -4.84 -12.47 -3.64
N GLY A 97 -3.95 -12.55 -2.64
CA GLY A 97 -2.59 -12.04 -2.69
C GLY A 97 -2.48 -10.55 -2.32
N TYR A 98 -3.28 -10.08 -1.39
CA TYR A 98 -3.03 -8.80 -0.71
C TYR A 98 -1.80 -8.92 0.17
N ASP A 99 -1.16 -7.78 0.46
CA ASP A 99 0.13 -7.74 1.14
C ASP A 99 0.00 -7.43 2.65
N VAL A 100 -1.04 -6.68 3.06
CA VAL A 100 -1.26 -6.21 4.44
C VAL A 100 -2.76 -6.11 4.72
N ALA A 101 -3.15 -6.41 5.95
CA ALA A 101 -4.50 -6.18 6.46
C ALA A 101 -4.56 -4.88 7.29
N LEU A 102 -5.43 -3.95 6.92
CA LEU A 102 -5.72 -2.72 7.65
C LEU A 102 -6.93 -2.96 8.55
N VAL A 103 -6.70 -3.03 9.85
CA VAL A 103 -7.71 -3.40 10.84
C VAL A 103 -8.09 -2.19 11.70
N ARG A 104 -9.30 -1.66 11.47
CA ARG A 104 -9.84 -0.57 12.29
C ARG A 104 -10.28 -1.07 13.66
N THR A 105 -10.30 -0.17 14.64
CA THR A 105 -10.88 -0.45 15.95
C THR A 105 -12.37 -0.80 15.85
N PRO A 106 -12.85 -1.89 16.50
CA PRO A 106 -14.27 -2.09 16.73
C PRO A 106 -14.84 -0.91 17.52
N HIS A 107 -16.09 -0.51 17.25
CA HIS A 107 -16.60 0.75 17.80
C HIS A 107 -18.10 0.71 18.17
N PHE A 108 -18.84 -0.32 17.77
CA PHE A 108 -20.28 -0.38 18.04
C PHE A 108 -20.59 -0.48 19.54
N TYR A 109 -19.93 -1.41 20.25
CA TYR A 109 -20.05 -1.54 21.71
C TYR A 109 -19.06 -0.61 22.43
N ARG A 110 -19.15 0.66 22.16
CA ARG A 110 -18.21 1.68 22.57
C ARG A 110 -17.86 1.71 24.06
N PRO A 111 -18.82 1.59 25.02
CA PRO A 111 -18.49 1.59 26.45
C PRO A 111 -17.57 0.44 26.86
N GLN A 112 -17.60 -0.67 26.11
CA GLN A 112 -16.78 -1.86 26.34
C GLN A 112 -15.45 -1.81 25.58
N MET A 113 -15.22 -0.84 24.67
CA MET A 113 -13.95 -0.72 23.93
C MET A 113 -12.87 -0.11 24.82
N GLN A 114 -12.58 -0.80 25.93
CA GLN A 114 -11.52 -0.47 26.87
C GLN A 114 -10.17 -1.04 26.40
N PRO A 115 -9.03 -0.53 26.88
CA PRO A 115 -7.71 -1.00 26.48
C PRO A 115 -7.55 -2.52 26.50
N ALA A 116 -8.03 -3.19 27.55
CA ALA A 116 -7.94 -4.65 27.66
C ALA A 116 -8.71 -5.39 26.55
N ASN A 117 -9.90 -4.90 26.17
CA ASN A 117 -10.70 -5.49 25.09
C ASN A 117 -10.01 -5.32 23.74
N LEU A 118 -9.42 -4.16 23.48
CA LEU A 118 -8.69 -3.89 22.25
C LEU A 118 -7.37 -4.65 22.17
N LEU A 119 -6.64 -4.79 23.27
CA LEU A 119 -5.46 -5.66 23.34
C LEU A 119 -5.82 -7.10 22.99
N ALA A 120 -6.88 -7.64 23.62
CA ALA A 120 -7.34 -8.99 23.33
C ALA A 120 -7.77 -9.14 21.86
N PHE A 121 -8.52 -8.18 21.32
CA PHE A 121 -8.96 -8.17 19.91
C PHE A 121 -7.77 -8.18 18.95
N TYR A 122 -6.87 -7.20 19.06
CA TYR A 122 -5.74 -7.07 18.12
C TYR A 122 -4.74 -8.22 18.25
N ARG A 123 -4.47 -8.73 19.44
CA ARG A 123 -3.61 -9.90 19.64
C ARG A 123 -4.24 -11.14 19.00
N THR A 124 -5.52 -11.41 19.26
CA THR A 124 -6.22 -12.54 18.65
C THR A 124 -6.23 -12.48 17.13
N VAL A 125 -6.46 -11.29 16.56
CA VAL A 125 -6.43 -11.12 15.11
C VAL A 125 -5.00 -11.31 14.58
N ALA A 126 -4.00 -10.74 15.24
CA ALA A 126 -2.61 -10.81 14.80
C ALA A 126 -2.01 -12.22 14.91
N ASP A 127 -2.35 -12.98 15.96
CA ASP A 127 -1.93 -14.37 16.16
C ASP A 127 -2.41 -15.30 15.04
N ARG A 128 -3.60 -15.02 14.49
CA ARG A 128 -4.28 -15.90 13.53
C ARG A 128 -4.28 -15.38 12.09
N SER A 129 -3.91 -14.12 11.89
CA SER A 129 -3.94 -13.49 10.56
C SER A 129 -2.83 -14.04 9.66
N PRO A 130 -3.16 -14.49 8.42
CA PRO A 130 -2.18 -14.85 7.41
C PRO A 130 -1.45 -13.64 6.80
N LEU A 131 -1.93 -12.42 7.07
CA LEU A 131 -1.31 -11.18 6.62
C LEU A 131 -0.75 -10.38 7.79
N PRO A 132 0.33 -9.60 7.58
CA PRO A 132 0.74 -8.59 8.54
C PRO A 132 -0.39 -7.59 8.83
N ILE A 133 -0.53 -7.19 10.09
CA ILE A 133 -1.58 -6.27 10.54
C ILE A 133 -1.04 -4.84 10.60
N LEU A 134 -1.77 -3.93 9.97
CA LEU A 134 -1.67 -2.49 10.16
C LEU A 134 -2.89 -2.02 10.97
N ILE A 135 -2.66 -1.57 12.20
CA ILE A 135 -3.73 -1.01 13.04
C ILE A 135 -4.30 0.24 12.34
N TYR A 136 -5.60 0.47 12.48
CA TYR A 136 -6.22 1.68 11.96
C TYR A 136 -7.00 2.43 13.05
N SER A 137 -6.41 3.54 13.51
CA SER A 137 -7.04 4.53 14.38
C SER A 137 -7.69 5.62 13.54
N VAL A 138 -9.00 5.78 13.66
CA VAL A 138 -9.79 6.76 12.90
C VAL A 138 -10.88 7.40 13.77
N PRO A 139 -10.48 8.22 14.74
CA PRO A 139 -11.39 8.75 15.79
C PRO A 139 -12.64 9.44 15.24
N VAL A 140 -12.52 10.12 14.09
CA VAL A 140 -13.63 10.85 13.46
C VAL A 140 -14.82 9.93 13.08
N PHE A 141 -14.56 8.65 12.80
CA PHE A 141 -15.61 7.68 12.44
C PHE A 141 -15.93 6.68 13.54
N THR A 142 -14.92 6.25 14.30
CA THR A 142 -15.11 5.27 15.39
C THR A 142 -15.49 5.93 16.72
N ASN A 143 -15.31 7.24 16.80
CA ASN A 143 -15.44 8.01 18.03
C ASN A 143 -14.62 7.43 19.20
N TYR A 144 -13.49 6.79 18.84
CA TYR A 144 -12.51 6.23 19.76
C TYR A 144 -11.11 6.59 19.29
N ASP A 145 -10.42 7.38 20.07
CA ASP A 145 -9.01 7.70 19.83
C ASP A 145 -8.13 6.70 20.58
N MET A 146 -7.39 5.89 19.85
CA MET A 146 -6.52 4.86 20.42
C MET A 146 -5.32 5.53 21.09
N ALA A 147 -5.17 5.35 22.40
CA ALA A 147 -4.08 5.91 23.17
C ALA A 147 -2.71 5.40 22.67
N ALA A 148 -1.68 6.26 22.71
CA ALA A 148 -0.34 5.90 22.27
C ALA A 148 0.21 4.68 23.02
N GLU A 149 -0.06 4.56 24.32
CA GLU A 149 0.37 3.46 25.18
C GLU A 149 -0.14 2.12 24.68
N LEU A 150 -1.42 2.06 24.28
CA LEU A 150 -2.03 0.85 23.74
C LEU A 150 -1.34 0.43 22.43
N VAL A 151 -1.03 1.39 21.57
CA VAL A 151 -0.32 1.13 20.32
C VAL A 151 1.11 0.65 20.58
N ILE A 152 1.83 1.28 21.52
CA ILE A 152 3.19 0.92 21.92
C ILE A 152 3.22 -0.53 22.44
N GLU A 153 2.25 -0.92 23.25
CA GLU A 153 2.13 -2.30 23.74
C GLU A 153 1.88 -3.30 22.60
N LEU A 154 0.97 -2.97 21.67
CA LEU A 154 0.67 -3.80 20.50
C LEU A 154 1.85 -3.86 19.50
N ALA A 155 2.69 -2.84 19.44
CA ALA A 155 3.85 -2.79 18.58
C ALA A 155 4.88 -3.90 18.85
N GLY A 156 4.89 -4.45 20.06
CA GLY A 156 5.71 -5.62 20.42
C GLY A 156 5.31 -6.92 19.72
N HIS A 157 4.08 -7.01 19.18
CA HIS A 157 3.60 -8.21 18.52
C HIS A 157 4.23 -8.37 17.12
N PRO A 158 4.84 -9.53 16.75
CA PRO A 158 5.60 -9.69 15.51
C PRO A 158 4.78 -9.46 14.25
N ASN A 159 3.50 -9.81 14.25
CA ASN A 159 2.59 -9.66 13.10
C ASN A 159 1.83 -8.33 13.06
N ILE A 160 2.02 -7.44 14.06
CA ILE A 160 1.50 -6.06 14.02
C ILE A 160 2.64 -5.16 13.58
N ILE A 161 2.66 -4.78 12.30
CA ILE A 161 3.79 -4.12 11.66
C ILE A 161 3.75 -2.59 11.73
N GLY A 162 2.62 -2.02 12.10
CA GLY A 162 2.48 -0.56 12.16
C GLY A 162 1.06 -0.12 12.48
N ILE A 163 0.87 1.20 12.37
CA ILE A 163 -0.43 1.87 12.55
C ILE A 163 -0.64 2.92 11.45
N LYS A 164 -1.88 3.05 10.95
CA LYS A 164 -2.40 4.25 10.29
C LYS A 164 -3.08 5.12 11.34
N GLU A 165 -2.49 6.28 11.63
CA GLU A 165 -3.00 7.28 12.59
C GLU A 165 -3.74 8.39 11.85
N SER A 166 -5.06 8.45 11.99
CA SER A 166 -5.92 9.42 11.29
C SER A 166 -6.54 10.49 12.20
N GLY A 167 -6.13 10.58 13.46
CA GLY A 167 -6.50 11.68 14.34
C GLY A 167 -5.77 12.99 14.00
N GLY A 168 -4.62 12.90 13.33
CA GLY A 168 -3.84 14.06 12.93
C GLY A 168 -3.10 14.73 14.10
N ASP A 169 -2.87 14.00 15.18
CA ASP A 169 -2.05 14.44 16.30
C ASP A 169 -0.58 14.08 16.05
N VAL A 170 0.21 15.09 15.69
CA VAL A 170 1.63 14.94 15.38
C VAL A 170 2.44 14.56 16.62
N GLU A 171 2.06 15.07 17.80
CA GLU A 171 2.75 14.75 19.05
C GLU A 171 2.54 13.28 19.46
N LYS A 172 1.34 12.77 19.25
CA LYS A 172 1.05 11.35 19.42
C LYS A 172 1.89 10.48 18.46
N ILE A 173 2.05 10.90 17.20
CA ILE A 173 2.93 10.23 16.23
C ILE A 173 4.37 10.21 16.76
N ARG A 174 4.89 11.35 17.21
CA ARG A 174 6.26 11.47 17.76
C ARG A 174 6.46 10.55 18.96
N ARG A 175 5.54 10.56 19.90
CA ARG A 175 5.56 9.71 21.09
C ARG A 175 5.58 8.22 20.74
N MET A 176 4.73 7.79 19.80
CA MET A 176 4.72 6.39 19.33
C MET A 176 6.03 6.03 18.62
N ALA A 177 6.53 6.90 17.73
CA ALA A 177 7.78 6.66 17.01
C ALA A 177 8.98 6.52 17.95
N GLU A 178 9.05 7.37 18.94
CA GLU A 178 10.12 7.37 19.93
C GLU A 178 10.08 6.12 20.83
N ALA A 179 8.90 5.81 21.36
CA ALA A 179 8.73 4.68 22.26
C ALA A 179 8.91 3.32 21.57
N THR A 180 8.68 3.22 20.26
CA THR A 180 8.83 1.99 19.46
C THR A 180 10.17 1.89 18.72
N ARG A 181 11.10 2.84 18.91
CA ARG A 181 12.42 2.88 18.22
C ARG A 181 13.25 1.62 18.45
N HIS A 182 13.08 0.96 19.60
CA HIS A 182 13.78 -0.27 19.95
C HIS A 182 13.29 -1.50 19.15
N ILE A 183 12.14 -1.43 18.51
CA ILE A 183 11.57 -2.53 17.73
C ILE A 183 12.29 -2.59 16.39
N LYS A 184 12.90 -3.75 16.11
CA LYS A 184 13.67 -3.99 14.90
C LYS A 184 13.13 -5.23 14.18
N ARG A 185 12.87 -5.07 12.91
CA ARG A 185 12.38 -6.14 12.02
C ARG A 185 13.13 -6.07 10.70
N SER A 186 13.25 -7.20 10.00
CA SER A 186 13.82 -7.24 8.66
C SER A 186 12.70 -7.14 7.60
N ALA A 187 12.95 -6.35 6.57
CA ALA A 187 12.11 -6.27 5.39
C ALA A 187 12.95 -6.41 4.12
N THR A 188 12.46 -7.20 3.16
CA THR A 188 13.05 -7.26 1.83
C THR A 188 12.65 -6.02 1.04
N VAL A 189 13.63 -5.35 0.43
CA VAL A 189 13.44 -4.11 -0.33
C VAL A 189 14.24 -4.17 -1.63
N THR A 190 13.87 -3.35 -2.62
CA THR A 190 14.68 -3.15 -3.83
C THR A 190 15.93 -2.31 -3.52
N ASP A 191 16.84 -2.18 -4.48
CA ASP A 191 18.04 -1.33 -4.36
C ASP A 191 17.68 0.13 -4.05
N THR A 192 16.56 0.62 -4.57
CA THR A 192 16.03 1.97 -4.35
C THR A 192 15.14 2.10 -3.12
N PHE A 193 15.14 1.08 -2.24
CA PHE A 193 14.33 1.00 -1.02
C PHE A 193 12.80 1.02 -1.25
N ALA A 194 12.33 0.54 -2.38
CA ALA A 194 10.92 0.24 -2.55
C ALA A 194 10.56 -1.11 -1.90
N ALA A 195 9.32 -1.26 -1.47
CA ALA A 195 8.82 -2.51 -0.89
C ALA A 195 8.91 -3.66 -1.89
N VAL A 196 9.26 -4.85 -1.38
CA VAL A 196 9.18 -6.11 -2.13
C VAL A 196 8.21 -7.03 -1.42
N THR A 197 7.19 -7.48 -2.12
CA THR A 197 6.15 -8.37 -1.58
C THR A 197 6.24 -9.74 -2.23
N PRO A 198 5.71 -10.81 -1.59
CA PRO A 198 5.65 -12.13 -2.20
C PRO A 198 4.95 -12.12 -3.57
N ARG A 199 3.94 -11.27 -3.75
CA ARG A 199 3.23 -11.10 -5.01
C ARG A 199 4.12 -10.52 -6.11
N MET A 200 4.92 -9.50 -5.79
CA MET A 200 5.87 -8.89 -6.73
C MET A 200 6.91 -9.90 -7.20
N LEU A 201 7.42 -10.72 -6.29
CA LEU A 201 8.38 -11.77 -6.62
C LEU A 201 7.79 -12.82 -7.57
N LYS A 202 6.57 -13.30 -7.30
CA LYS A 202 5.88 -14.25 -8.19
C LYS A 202 5.63 -13.68 -9.59
N SER A 203 5.33 -12.39 -9.70
CA SER A 203 5.12 -11.72 -10.99
C SER A 203 6.41 -11.50 -11.78
N ALA A 204 7.57 -11.53 -11.13
CA ALA A 204 8.88 -11.37 -11.75
C ALA A 204 9.53 -12.71 -12.12
N GLU A 205 8.98 -13.85 -11.70
CA GLU A 205 9.44 -15.16 -12.14
C GLU A 205 9.07 -15.37 -13.63
N PRO A 206 10.00 -15.85 -14.46
CA PRO A 206 9.65 -16.22 -15.83
C PRO A 206 8.59 -17.34 -15.79
N PRO A 207 7.66 -17.37 -16.76
CA PRO A 207 6.66 -18.43 -16.81
C PRO A 207 7.33 -19.80 -16.80
N SER A 208 6.87 -20.68 -15.91
CA SER A 208 7.38 -22.04 -15.79
C SER A 208 7.25 -22.76 -17.16
N PRO A 209 8.23 -23.58 -17.59
CA PRO A 209 8.16 -24.32 -18.85
C PRO A 209 6.88 -25.15 -19.03
N SER A 210 6.25 -25.58 -17.94
CA SER A 210 4.98 -26.30 -17.97
C SER A 210 3.79 -25.45 -18.45
N ASN A 211 3.86 -24.11 -18.36
CA ASN A 211 2.80 -23.21 -18.84
C ASN A 211 3.04 -22.74 -20.28
N MET A 212 4.19 -23.04 -20.87
CA MET A 212 4.46 -22.70 -22.28
C MET A 212 3.72 -23.61 -23.27
N ASN A 213 3.21 -24.76 -22.83
CA ASN A 213 2.44 -25.66 -23.70
C ASN A 213 0.96 -25.26 -23.91
N GLU A 214 0.47 -24.25 -23.19
CA GLU A 214 -0.88 -23.68 -23.39
C GLU A 214 -0.90 -22.41 -24.27
N LEU A 215 0.25 -21.91 -24.69
CA LEU A 215 0.32 -20.84 -25.69
C LEU A 215 0.14 -21.47 -27.05
N ILE A 216 -1.08 -21.42 -27.61
CA ILE A 216 -1.35 -21.75 -29.00
C ILE A 216 -0.45 -20.87 -29.87
N PRO A 217 0.47 -21.44 -30.67
CA PRO A 217 1.32 -20.61 -31.53
C PRO A 217 0.44 -19.90 -32.54
N VAL A 218 0.59 -18.58 -32.65
CA VAL A 218 -0.11 -17.71 -33.61
C VAL A 218 0.14 -18.11 -35.08
N GLY A 219 0.97 -19.12 -35.32
CA GLY A 219 1.27 -19.69 -36.65
C GLY A 219 0.26 -20.73 -37.18
N ALA A 220 -0.78 -21.09 -36.40
CA ALA A 220 -1.75 -22.10 -36.84
C ALA A 220 -2.89 -21.55 -37.71
N LEU A 221 -2.88 -20.27 -38.07
CA LEU A 221 -3.91 -19.62 -38.89
C LEU A 221 -3.43 -19.16 -40.30
N ALA A 222 -2.22 -19.49 -40.71
CA ALA A 222 -1.76 -19.24 -42.09
C ALA A 222 -1.22 -20.54 -42.67
N GLY A 223 -2.09 -21.26 -43.37
CA GLY A 223 -1.65 -22.32 -44.27
C GLY A 223 -0.91 -21.72 -45.47
N THR A 224 0.32 -22.19 -45.69
CA THR A 224 0.88 -22.46 -47.03
C THR A 224 2.18 -23.25 -46.91
N THR A 225 2.22 -24.29 -47.68
CA THR A 225 3.29 -25.21 -48.09
C THR A 225 4.59 -24.50 -48.52
N THR A 226 5.76 -25.10 -48.21
CA THR A 226 6.72 -25.71 -49.16
C THR A 226 8.06 -26.05 -48.48
N GLU A 227 8.38 -27.31 -48.64
CA GLU A 227 9.64 -27.95 -49.02
C GLU A 227 10.95 -27.89 -48.20
N ARG A 228 11.48 -29.10 -48.12
CA ARG A 228 12.71 -29.63 -47.51
C ARG A 228 13.99 -29.16 -48.21
N VAL A 229 15.10 -29.31 -47.49
CA VAL A 229 16.43 -29.87 -47.80
C VAL A 229 17.40 -29.35 -46.73
N GLY A 230 18.24 -30.02 -45.98
CA GLY A 230 18.99 -31.22 -46.01
C GLY A 230 20.15 -31.11 -45.03
N THR A 231 20.34 -32.14 -44.26
CA THR A 231 21.53 -32.75 -43.61
C THR A 231 22.83 -31.97 -43.38
N ALA A 232 23.37 -32.03 -42.16
CA ALA A 232 24.55 -32.79 -41.75
C ALA A 232 25.07 -32.48 -40.33
N THR A 233 25.35 -33.53 -39.59
CA THR A 233 26.09 -33.66 -38.30
C THR A 233 27.53 -34.11 -38.61
N PRO A 234 28.42 -34.43 -37.64
CA PRO A 234 28.95 -33.68 -36.46
C PRO A 234 30.49 -33.69 -36.36
N SER A 235 31.11 -33.04 -35.39
CA SER A 235 32.41 -33.50 -34.87
C SER A 235 32.84 -32.77 -33.56
N GLU A 236 33.08 -33.53 -32.51
CA GLU A 236 33.96 -33.29 -31.38
C GLU A 236 35.35 -33.88 -31.70
N PRO A 237 36.40 -33.89 -30.83
CA PRO A 237 36.81 -33.04 -29.68
C PRO A 237 38.30 -32.63 -29.71
N ALA A 238 38.78 -31.86 -28.75
CA ALA A 238 40.17 -32.01 -28.23
C ALA A 238 40.46 -31.27 -26.94
N ARG A 239 41.25 -31.92 -26.11
CA ARG A 239 41.71 -31.68 -24.74
C ARG A 239 42.96 -30.80 -24.65
N SER A 240 43.29 -30.50 -23.37
CA SER A 240 44.57 -30.19 -22.68
C SER A 240 44.94 -28.71 -22.58
N ASP A 241 45.47 -28.13 -21.51
CA ASP A 241 46.33 -28.59 -20.39
C ASP A 241 46.38 -27.54 -19.30
N ARG A 242 46.61 -27.99 -18.05
CA ARG A 242 47.05 -27.15 -16.92
C ARG A 242 48.58 -26.97 -16.93
N PRO A 243 49.12 -25.92 -16.28
CA PRO A 243 49.95 -26.23 -15.10
C PRO A 243 49.78 -25.34 -13.87
N LYS A 244 50.35 -25.92 -12.79
CA LYS A 244 50.36 -25.49 -11.37
C LYS A 244 51.42 -24.44 -11.02
N GLY A 245 51.24 -23.85 -9.87
CA GLY A 245 52.28 -23.26 -8.99
C GLY A 245 51.93 -21.85 -8.54
N GLY A 246 51.92 -21.51 -7.29
CA GLY A 246 52.75 -21.62 -6.19
C GLY A 246 52.48 -20.51 -5.20
N SER A 247 52.42 -20.87 -3.96
CA SER A 247 52.21 -20.12 -2.73
C SER A 247 53.10 -18.90 -2.53
N ARG A 248 52.57 -17.83 -1.90
CA ARG A 248 53.23 -17.05 -0.82
C ARG A 248 52.25 -16.24 0.01
N MET A 249 52.23 -16.53 1.30
CA MET A 249 51.56 -15.75 2.36
C MET A 249 52.34 -14.45 2.66
N GLY A 250 51.60 -13.36 2.96
CA GLY A 250 52.08 -12.14 3.61
C GLY A 250 50.93 -11.50 4.42
N PRO A 251 51.18 -10.71 5.45
CA PRO A 251 50.38 -10.71 6.68
C PRO A 251 49.12 -9.84 6.67
N ALA A 252 48.22 -10.24 7.55
CA ALA A 252 46.90 -9.67 7.79
C ALA A 252 46.95 -8.21 8.25
N GLU A 253 46.34 -7.33 7.49
CA GLU A 253 45.83 -6.05 8.00
C GLU A 253 44.32 -6.19 8.30
N GLN A 254 44.02 -5.98 9.57
CA GLN A 254 42.64 -5.86 10.06
C GLN A 254 41.97 -4.64 9.41
N ARG A 255 41.14 -4.88 8.41
CA ARG A 255 40.19 -3.88 7.93
C ARG A 255 38.86 -4.11 8.63
N SER A 256 38.38 -3.05 9.28
CA SER A 256 37.05 -2.92 9.91
C SER A 256 35.96 -3.54 9.09
N ALA A 257 35.06 -4.29 9.74
CA ALA A 257 33.90 -4.90 9.17
C ALA A 257 32.94 -3.82 8.61
N ALA A 258 33.08 -3.50 7.34
CA ALA A 258 32.00 -2.92 6.56
C ALA A 258 30.96 -4.03 6.38
N SER A 259 29.74 -3.79 6.88
CA SER A 259 28.61 -4.69 6.70
C SER A 259 28.44 -4.97 5.20
N SER A 260 28.76 -6.19 4.79
CA SER A 260 28.55 -6.65 3.42
C SER A 260 27.03 -6.66 3.13
N ILE A 261 26.57 -5.69 2.37
CA ILE A 261 25.20 -5.69 1.84
C ILE A 261 25.14 -6.83 0.82
N SER A 262 24.60 -7.97 1.22
CA SER A 262 24.34 -9.06 0.28
C SER A 262 23.16 -8.67 -0.60
N VAL A 263 23.42 -8.37 -1.88
CA VAL A 263 22.39 -8.17 -2.89
C VAL A 263 22.00 -9.54 -3.43
N ASN A 264 20.77 -9.94 -3.16
CA ASN A 264 20.20 -11.18 -3.67
C ASN A 264 19.29 -10.89 -4.88
N LEU A 265 19.38 -11.74 -5.90
CA LEU A 265 18.48 -11.69 -7.06
C LEU A 265 17.32 -12.67 -6.82
N LEU A 266 16.12 -12.15 -6.57
CA LEU A 266 14.90 -12.95 -6.42
C LEU A 266 13.93 -12.60 -7.54
N GLY A 267 13.58 -13.59 -8.39
CA GLY A 267 12.65 -13.37 -9.51
C GLY A 267 13.09 -12.27 -10.48
N GLY A 268 14.40 -12.08 -10.71
CA GLY A 268 14.93 -11.01 -11.58
C GLY A 268 14.97 -9.61 -10.92
N ILE A 269 14.44 -9.44 -9.71
CA ILE A 269 14.48 -8.17 -8.96
C ILE A 269 15.70 -8.19 -8.03
N LYS A 270 16.57 -7.17 -8.13
CA LYS A 270 17.65 -6.98 -7.17
C LYS A 270 17.08 -6.55 -5.83
N THR A 271 17.32 -7.34 -4.80
CA THR A 271 16.78 -7.12 -3.47
C THR A 271 17.86 -7.10 -2.41
N ARG A 272 17.58 -6.41 -1.31
CA ARG A 272 18.40 -6.40 -0.09
C ARG A 272 17.53 -6.43 1.15
N GLN A 273 18.09 -6.80 2.27
CA GLN A 273 17.44 -6.70 3.56
C GLN A 273 17.62 -5.29 4.13
N LYS A 274 16.54 -4.73 4.67
CA LYS A 274 16.54 -3.47 5.39
C LYS A 274 15.96 -3.68 6.78
N GLU A 275 16.62 -3.15 7.79
CA GLU A 275 16.02 -3.05 9.11
C GLU A 275 14.90 -1.99 9.08
N VAL A 276 13.73 -2.36 9.58
CA VAL A 276 12.57 -1.49 9.73
C VAL A 276 12.04 -1.61 11.15
N GLY A 277 11.53 -0.51 11.70
CA GLY A 277 10.87 -0.49 12.99
C GLY A 277 9.37 -0.79 12.91
N PHE A 278 8.66 -0.39 13.96
CA PHE A 278 7.21 -0.24 13.91
C PHE A 278 6.86 0.96 13.01
N GLN A 279 5.96 0.78 12.05
CA GLN A 279 5.75 1.73 10.97
C GLN A 279 4.50 2.57 11.22
N ILE A 280 4.68 3.87 11.40
CA ILE A 280 3.57 4.81 11.62
C ILE A 280 3.26 5.51 10.30
N LEU A 281 2.03 5.39 9.83
CA LEU A 281 1.52 6.04 8.63
C LEU A 281 0.55 7.15 9.00
N ALA A 282 0.83 8.37 8.54
CA ALA A 282 -0.05 9.52 8.75
C ALA A 282 -1.35 9.37 7.95
N GLY A 283 -2.49 9.80 8.53
CA GLY A 283 -3.79 9.78 7.86
C GLY A 283 -4.32 11.16 7.47
N ALA A 284 -3.68 12.24 7.94
CA ALA A 284 -4.13 13.63 7.74
C ALA A 284 -3.24 14.35 6.72
N ALA A 285 -3.75 14.58 5.50
CA ALA A 285 -2.98 15.18 4.41
C ALA A 285 -2.54 16.62 4.69
N HIS A 286 -3.37 17.40 5.38
CA HIS A 286 -3.05 18.80 5.75
C HIS A 286 -1.94 18.92 6.81
N LYS A 287 -1.49 17.82 7.38
CA LYS A 287 -0.39 17.74 8.35
C LYS A 287 0.70 16.74 7.93
N LEU A 288 0.76 16.38 6.64
CA LEU A 288 1.64 15.32 6.18
C LEU A 288 3.11 15.61 6.51
N HIS A 289 3.63 16.78 6.14
CA HIS A 289 5.02 17.18 6.39
C HIS A 289 5.36 17.09 7.89
N ALA A 290 4.57 17.76 8.75
CA ALA A 290 4.79 17.70 10.19
C ALA A 290 4.69 16.26 10.77
N SER A 291 3.84 15.42 10.21
CA SER A 291 3.74 14.02 10.63
C SER A 291 4.97 13.20 10.24
N LEU A 292 5.55 13.46 9.07
CA LEU A 292 6.80 12.84 8.62
C LEU A 292 7.97 13.26 9.53
N ASP A 293 8.09 14.54 9.87
CA ASP A 293 9.06 15.06 10.85
C ASP A 293 8.84 14.49 12.25
N GLY A 294 7.59 14.19 12.59
CA GLY A 294 7.21 13.54 13.84
C GLY A 294 7.55 12.04 13.89
N GLY A 295 8.08 11.46 12.81
CA GLY A 295 8.51 10.06 12.77
C GLY A 295 7.58 9.12 12.00
N ALA A 296 6.57 9.64 11.29
CA ALA A 296 5.84 8.82 10.33
C ALA A 296 6.77 8.44 9.15
N VAL A 297 6.67 7.21 8.67
CA VAL A 297 7.50 6.69 7.59
C VAL A 297 6.83 6.79 6.22
N GLY A 298 5.60 7.24 6.19
CA GLY A 298 4.75 7.39 5.02
C GLY A 298 3.33 7.77 5.44
N ALA A 299 2.38 7.63 4.53
CA ALA A 299 1.01 8.04 4.82
C ALA A 299 -0.03 7.26 3.99
N VAL A 300 -1.23 7.11 4.56
CA VAL A 300 -2.43 6.61 3.86
C VAL A 300 -3.47 7.73 3.83
N LEU A 301 -3.49 8.52 2.77
CA LEU A 301 -4.18 9.80 2.70
C LEU A 301 -5.43 9.75 1.83
N ALA A 302 -6.58 10.10 2.40
CA ALA A 302 -7.81 10.25 1.62
C ALA A 302 -7.61 11.23 0.45
N PHE A 303 -6.93 12.34 0.65
CA PHE A 303 -6.65 13.35 -0.37
C PHE A 303 -5.71 12.85 -1.49
N ALA A 304 -4.97 11.75 -1.28
CA ALA A 304 -4.21 11.11 -2.35
C ALA A 304 -5.10 10.39 -3.39
N ASN A 305 -6.42 10.33 -3.20
CA ASN A 305 -7.33 9.88 -4.26
C ASN A 305 -7.42 10.89 -5.40
N PRO A 306 -7.89 12.14 -5.18
CA PRO A 306 -7.92 13.11 -6.27
C PRO A 306 -6.55 13.71 -6.61
N ALA A 307 -5.58 13.68 -5.70
CA ALA A 307 -4.30 14.36 -5.86
C ALA A 307 -3.09 13.49 -5.43
N PRO A 308 -2.90 12.30 -6.04
CA PRO A 308 -1.83 11.39 -5.65
C PRO A 308 -0.43 12.00 -5.84
N THR A 309 -0.21 12.70 -6.94
CA THR A 309 1.08 13.34 -7.26
C THR A 309 1.39 14.47 -6.27
N ALA A 310 0.43 15.34 -5.96
CA ALA A 310 0.64 16.43 -5.02
C ALA A 310 0.99 15.94 -3.60
N CYS A 311 0.35 14.85 -3.14
CA CYS A 311 0.71 14.22 -1.88
C CYS A 311 2.11 13.57 -1.92
N TYR A 312 2.46 12.95 -3.06
CA TYR A 312 3.77 12.33 -3.24
C TYR A 312 4.90 13.36 -3.27
N GLU A 313 4.70 14.52 -3.88
CA GLU A 313 5.70 15.61 -3.95
C GLU A 313 6.15 16.06 -2.55
N ILE A 314 5.25 16.13 -1.58
CA ILE A 314 5.60 16.46 -0.19
C ILE A 314 6.51 15.38 0.40
N TYR A 315 6.12 14.11 0.22
CA TYR A 315 6.90 12.97 0.71
C TYR A 315 8.28 12.90 0.05
N ALA A 316 8.37 13.14 -1.25
CA ALA A 316 9.62 13.12 -2.00
C ALA A 316 10.59 14.21 -1.52
N ALA A 317 10.13 15.46 -1.43
CA ALA A 317 10.93 16.57 -0.94
C ALA A 317 11.43 16.32 0.50
N TRP A 318 10.55 15.85 1.40
CA TRP A 318 10.94 15.46 2.75
C TRP A 318 12.00 14.35 2.77
N LYS A 319 11.83 13.32 1.93
CA LYS A 319 12.76 12.18 1.85
C LYS A 319 14.13 12.58 1.32
N GLU A 320 14.20 13.57 0.46
CA GLU A 320 15.43 14.16 -0.08
C GLU A 320 16.09 15.15 0.90
N GLY A 321 15.43 15.45 2.03
CA GLY A 321 15.92 16.36 3.06
C GLY A 321 15.66 17.83 2.74
N ASP A 322 14.86 18.14 1.72
CA ASP A 322 14.46 19.51 1.34
C ASP A 322 13.20 19.92 2.11
N ALA A 323 13.42 20.37 3.36
CA ALA A 323 12.33 20.78 4.24
C ALA A 323 11.59 22.04 3.75
N GLU A 324 12.28 22.95 3.05
CA GLU A 324 11.67 24.16 2.50
C GLU A 324 10.69 23.78 1.37
N LEU A 325 11.13 23.00 0.41
CA LEU A 325 10.29 22.50 -0.68
C LEU A 325 9.12 21.68 -0.13
N ALA A 326 9.36 20.78 0.84
CA ALA A 326 8.29 20.03 1.48
C ALA A 326 7.24 20.94 2.13
N GLY A 327 7.66 22.03 2.78
CA GLY A 327 6.78 23.06 3.35
C GLY A 327 5.95 23.77 2.29
N ILE A 328 6.56 24.21 1.19
CA ILE A 328 5.87 24.85 0.06
C ILE A 328 4.80 23.91 -0.55
N LYS A 329 5.17 22.65 -0.80
CA LYS A 329 4.25 21.62 -1.34
C LYS A 329 3.12 21.32 -0.35
N GLN A 330 3.40 21.30 0.95
CA GLN A 330 2.39 21.09 1.98
C GLN A 330 1.38 22.24 1.99
N GLU A 331 1.83 23.49 1.99
CA GLU A 331 0.96 24.67 2.02
C GLU A 331 -0.01 24.67 0.84
N ARG A 332 0.47 24.34 -0.37
CA ARG A 332 -0.33 24.25 -1.58
C ARG A 332 -1.57 23.37 -1.41
N ILE A 333 -1.47 22.23 -0.69
CA ILE A 333 -2.60 21.31 -0.54
C ILE A 333 -3.34 21.44 0.79
N SER A 334 -2.83 22.20 1.77
CA SER A 334 -3.33 22.20 3.14
C SER A 334 -4.81 22.58 3.22
N LYS A 335 -5.20 23.68 2.61
CA LYS A 335 -6.59 24.15 2.61
C LYS A 335 -7.54 23.17 1.90
N ALA A 336 -7.18 22.72 0.71
CA ALA A 336 -7.99 21.79 -0.07
C ALA A 336 -8.12 20.44 0.63
N SER A 337 -7.02 19.88 1.14
CA SER A 337 -7.03 18.58 1.80
C SER A 337 -7.82 18.58 3.11
N LEU A 338 -7.77 19.66 3.87
CA LEU A 338 -8.59 19.83 5.08
C LEU A 338 -10.08 19.94 4.72
N ARG A 339 -10.42 20.85 3.79
CA ARG A 339 -11.82 21.13 3.45
C ARG A 339 -12.47 19.97 2.70
N VAL A 340 -11.87 19.54 1.58
CA VAL A 340 -12.41 18.47 0.73
C VAL A 340 -12.27 17.10 1.38
N GLY A 341 -11.08 16.82 1.94
CA GLY A 341 -10.75 15.48 2.46
C GLY A 341 -11.36 15.17 3.82
N SER A 342 -11.45 16.16 4.72
CA SER A 342 -11.87 15.93 6.11
C SER A 342 -13.24 16.54 6.44
N GLN A 343 -13.55 17.77 6.01
CA GLN A 343 -14.77 18.46 6.42
C GLN A 343 -15.96 18.11 5.51
N ILE A 344 -15.80 18.17 4.18
CA ILE A 344 -16.83 17.72 3.24
C ILE A 344 -16.85 16.18 3.20
N GLY A 345 -15.68 15.57 3.24
CA GLY A 345 -15.52 14.12 3.32
C GLY A 345 -15.76 13.40 1.99
N ILE A 346 -16.35 12.21 2.05
CA ILE A 346 -16.48 11.29 0.90
C ILE A 346 -17.16 11.92 -0.32
N PRO A 347 -18.28 12.65 -0.20
CA PRO A 347 -18.89 13.30 -1.38
C PRO A 347 -17.95 14.32 -2.05
N GLY A 348 -17.21 15.10 -1.24
CA GLY A 348 -16.21 16.06 -1.74
C GLY A 348 -15.05 15.37 -2.46
N MET A 349 -14.57 14.29 -1.86
CA MET A 349 -13.50 13.46 -2.45
C MET A 349 -13.92 12.85 -3.78
N LYS A 350 -15.13 12.30 -3.87
CA LYS A 350 -15.66 11.73 -5.11
C LYS A 350 -15.78 12.79 -6.21
N TYR A 351 -16.29 13.97 -5.88
CA TYR A 351 -16.36 15.06 -6.85
C TYR A 351 -14.97 15.55 -7.29
N ALA A 352 -14.02 15.67 -6.36
CA ALA A 352 -12.64 16.02 -6.70
C ALA A 352 -11.95 14.96 -7.58
N LEU A 353 -12.32 13.68 -7.46
CA LEU A 353 -11.87 12.63 -8.38
C LEU A 353 -12.31 12.89 -9.81
N ASP A 354 -13.60 13.25 -10.02
CA ASP A 354 -14.14 13.56 -11.35
C ASP A 354 -13.39 14.75 -11.99
N LEU A 355 -12.97 15.76 -11.20
CA LEU A 355 -12.19 16.90 -11.68
C LEU A 355 -10.78 16.51 -12.14
N ASN A 356 -10.20 15.44 -11.60
CA ASN A 356 -8.82 15.00 -11.87
C ASN A 356 -8.74 13.72 -12.73
N GLY A 357 -9.83 13.40 -13.44
CA GLY A 357 -9.84 12.35 -14.46
C GLY A 357 -9.98 10.92 -13.92
N TYR A 358 -10.35 10.76 -12.65
CA TYR A 358 -10.83 9.51 -12.10
C TYR A 358 -12.36 9.47 -12.15
N TYR A 359 -12.95 8.36 -11.79
CA TYR A 359 -14.39 8.28 -11.60
C TYR A 359 -14.71 8.32 -10.11
N GLY A 360 -15.35 9.38 -9.65
CA GLY A 360 -15.86 9.50 -8.29
C GLY A 360 -17.24 8.88 -8.16
N GLY A 361 -18.16 9.34 -8.97
CA GLY A 361 -19.56 8.93 -8.96
C GLY A 361 -20.32 9.38 -7.70
N PRO A 362 -21.60 8.97 -7.54
CA PRO A 362 -22.37 9.29 -6.35
C PRO A 362 -21.84 8.54 -5.11
N PRO A 363 -21.94 9.12 -3.90
CA PRO A 363 -21.80 8.35 -2.67
C PRO A 363 -23.02 7.45 -2.48
N ARG A 364 -22.90 6.40 -1.65
CA ARG A 364 -24.02 5.55 -1.26
C ARG A 364 -24.78 6.20 -0.07
N LEU A 365 -26.11 6.13 -0.08
CA LEU A 365 -26.93 6.60 1.05
C LEU A 365 -26.49 5.89 2.36
N PRO A 366 -26.48 6.62 3.49
CA PRO A 366 -27.08 7.94 3.74
C PRO A 366 -26.21 9.16 3.34
N LEU A 367 -25.05 8.96 2.74
CA LEU A 367 -24.25 10.09 2.24
C LEU A 367 -24.92 10.69 1.00
N LEU A 368 -25.08 12.02 1.01
CA LEU A 368 -25.75 12.74 -0.08
C LEU A 368 -24.72 13.30 -1.08
N PRO A 369 -25.07 13.41 -2.36
CA PRO A 369 -24.28 14.15 -3.34
C PRO A 369 -24.12 15.62 -2.94
N LEU A 370 -23.06 16.28 -3.45
CA LEU A 370 -22.82 17.69 -3.19
C LEU A 370 -23.90 18.59 -3.80
N THR A 371 -24.25 19.66 -3.08
CA THR A 371 -24.99 20.80 -3.62
C THR A 371 -24.15 21.54 -4.66
N SER A 372 -24.80 22.36 -5.49
CA SER A 372 -24.11 23.18 -6.50
C SER A 372 -23.08 24.14 -5.89
N ASP A 373 -23.36 24.68 -4.69
CA ASP A 373 -22.44 25.59 -4.00
C ASP A 373 -21.19 24.86 -3.51
N LEU A 374 -21.35 23.68 -2.91
CA LEU A 374 -20.22 22.84 -2.49
C LEU A 374 -19.39 22.35 -3.69
N LYS A 375 -20.02 22.08 -4.83
CA LYS A 375 -19.29 21.74 -6.06
C LYS A 375 -18.39 22.88 -6.51
N ARG A 376 -18.91 24.11 -6.57
CA ARG A 376 -18.13 25.31 -6.91
C ARG A 376 -16.98 25.54 -5.93
N GLU A 377 -17.24 25.34 -4.63
CA GLU A 377 -16.18 25.44 -3.62
C GLU A 377 -15.07 24.42 -3.86
N VAL A 378 -15.41 23.16 -4.14
CA VAL A 378 -14.43 22.12 -4.45
C VAL A 378 -13.65 22.43 -5.74
N GLU A 379 -14.33 22.90 -6.79
CA GLU A 379 -13.68 23.33 -8.05
C GLU A 379 -12.64 24.42 -7.80
N GLN A 380 -12.95 25.44 -6.99
CA GLN A 380 -12.02 26.49 -6.62
C GLN A 380 -10.83 25.96 -5.84
N LEU A 381 -11.06 25.08 -4.85
CA LEU A 381 -10.01 24.51 -4.01
C LEU A 381 -9.09 23.56 -4.79
N MET A 382 -9.59 22.96 -5.86
CA MET A 382 -8.84 22.01 -6.70
C MET A 382 -8.25 22.63 -7.96
N SER A 383 -8.44 23.95 -8.19
CA SER A 383 -8.09 24.59 -9.47
C SER A 383 -6.61 24.49 -9.85
N ASP A 384 -5.72 24.57 -8.88
CA ASP A 384 -4.27 24.44 -9.03
C ASP A 384 -3.70 23.08 -8.60
N ILE A 385 -4.58 22.16 -8.12
CA ILE A 385 -4.20 20.82 -7.66
C ILE A 385 -4.66 19.79 -8.71
N ARG A 386 -4.03 19.86 -9.88
CA ARG A 386 -4.28 18.93 -10.99
C ARG A 386 -3.20 17.86 -11.04
N ASN A 387 -3.59 16.67 -11.53
CA ASN A 387 -2.65 15.56 -11.80
C ASN A 387 -2.12 15.66 -13.23
#